data_7ad84b8ec6b07e0c93ae05d6dfaa7315
#
_entry.id   7ad84b8ec6b07e0c93ae05d6dfaa7315
#
_cell.length_a   1.000
_cell.length_b   1.000
_cell.length_c   1.000
_cell.angle_alpha   90.00
_cell.angle_beta   90.00
_cell.angle_gamma   90.00
#
_symmetry.space_group_name_H-M   'P 1'
#
loop_
_entity.id
_entity.type
_entity.pdbx_description
1 polymer ?
#
loop_
_entity_poly.entity_id
_entity_poly.type
_entity_poly.pdbx_seq_one_letter_code
_entity_poly.pdbx_strand_id
1 'polypeptide(L)'
;MKKLSIIVFLMAISINIMCAQNVGELLAGLKKEIAPDGRTAIWDVNTTMQNGVVTLYGKVDSNRLNTAIEKALNDARVKFNNNLIVLENMPEKPWALVKLSVASLRTAGKHSAEMATQGIMGMPLQVLDRDGDWYRVRMPDDYIAFVPGNSLVRIDAARLNEWKSAKRYIVTVYQTRLVSEPAGDQTVSDLVMGNILEYRGTANKGKWIKLATPDGREGYVEAKELQEFAEWAKQDFDAAKIEATAHRMMGSGYLWGGTSTKLTDCSGLAKVSYFSNGIILQRDASQQALTGEIIKADEWKSAQTGDLLFFGSSSGRVTHVAIYLRDGKYIHCSGQVKINSVNPDDDDYLTTPFLSISRINGKVGSKGIVAVRNHPWYF
;
A
#
# COMPACT_ATOMS: atom_id res chain seq x y z
N MET A 1 -29.74 -49.47 -29.64
CA MET A 1 -29.41 -48.05 -29.88
C MET A 1 -29.54 -47.18 -28.66
N LYS A 2 -30.64 -47.18 -27.88
CA LYS A 2 -30.81 -46.32 -26.67
C LYS A 2 -29.76 -46.49 -25.55
N LYS A 3 -29.30 -47.74 -25.27
CA LYS A 3 -28.27 -48.01 -24.24
C LYS A 3 -26.88 -47.45 -24.60
N LEU A 4 -26.49 -47.52 -25.89
CA LEU A 4 -25.22 -46.99 -26.33
C LEU A 4 -25.17 -45.45 -26.28
N SER A 5 -26.29 -44.78 -26.60
CA SER A 5 -26.40 -43.30 -26.47
C SER A 5 -26.30 -42.83 -25.02
N ILE A 6 -26.85 -43.58 -24.05
CA ILE A 6 -26.77 -43.20 -22.60
C ILE A 6 -25.34 -43.38 -22.09
N ILE A 7 -24.63 -44.46 -22.49
CA ILE A 7 -23.22 -44.68 -22.09
C ILE A 7 -22.29 -43.59 -22.65
N VAL A 8 -22.47 -43.22 -23.91
CA VAL A 8 -21.68 -42.15 -24.55
C VAL A 8 -21.97 -40.79 -23.86
N PHE A 9 -23.23 -40.53 -23.52
CA PHE A 9 -23.64 -39.33 -22.80
C PHE A 9 -23.04 -39.25 -21.38
N LEU A 10 -23.06 -40.35 -20.63
CA LEU A 10 -22.50 -40.48 -19.27
C LEU A 10 -20.95 -40.34 -19.32
N MET A 11 -20.28 -40.94 -20.31
CA MET A 11 -18.83 -40.78 -20.51
C MET A 11 -18.47 -39.35 -20.85
N ALA A 12 -19.24 -38.66 -21.71
CA ALA A 12 -18.99 -37.26 -22.05
C ALA A 12 -19.19 -36.33 -20.83
N ILE A 13 -20.17 -36.61 -19.97
CA ILE A 13 -20.35 -35.88 -18.70
C ILE A 13 -19.17 -36.12 -17.76
N SER A 14 -18.72 -37.36 -17.60
CA SER A 14 -17.60 -37.71 -16.72
C SER A 14 -16.29 -37.06 -17.15
N ILE A 15 -16.01 -37.03 -18.46
CA ILE A 15 -14.82 -36.39 -19.03
C ILE A 15 -14.87 -34.86 -18.83
N ASN A 16 -16.04 -34.25 -19.03
CA ASN A 16 -16.19 -32.80 -18.82
C ASN A 16 -16.02 -32.43 -17.33
N ILE A 17 -16.54 -33.22 -16.40
CA ILE A 17 -16.37 -32.99 -14.95
C ILE A 17 -14.89 -33.10 -14.55
N MET A 18 -14.18 -34.12 -15.01
CA MET A 18 -12.77 -34.34 -14.69
C MET A 18 -11.88 -33.25 -15.28
N CYS A 19 -12.18 -32.79 -16.49
CA CYS A 19 -11.45 -31.66 -17.12
C CYS A 19 -11.73 -30.31 -16.41
N ALA A 20 -12.97 -30.06 -16.00
CA ALA A 20 -13.34 -28.85 -15.23
C ALA A 20 -12.65 -28.85 -13.85
N GLN A 21 -12.55 -29.98 -13.17
CA GLN A 21 -11.85 -30.11 -11.90
C GLN A 21 -10.35 -29.82 -12.05
N ASN A 22 -9.70 -30.36 -13.08
CA ASN A 22 -8.29 -30.09 -13.36
C ASN A 22 -8.01 -28.60 -13.66
N VAL A 23 -8.92 -27.91 -14.37
CA VAL A 23 -8.79 -26.47 -14.63
C VAL A 23 -8.98 -25.66 -13.35
N GLY A 24 -9.91 -26.04 -12.48
CA GLY A 24 -10.11 -25.42 -11.19
C GLY A 24 -8.87 -25.53 -10.29
N GLU A 25 -8.25 -26.71 -10.23
CA GLU A 25 -7.01 -26.94 -9.47
C GLU A 25 -5.83 -26.15 -10.03
N LEU A 26 -5.68 -26.09 -11.37
CA LEU A 26 -4.67 -25.28 -12.04
C LEU A 26 -4.77 -23.81 -11.69
N LEU A 27 -5.99 -23.23 -11.81
CA LEU A 27 -6.24 -21.82 -11.50
C LEU A 27 -6.08 -21.52 -10.00
N ALA A 28 -6.46 -22.45 -9.12
CA ALA A 28 -6.26 -22.32 -7.68
C ALA A 28 -4.76 -22.36 -7.31
N GLY A 29 -3.98 -23.22 -7.96
CA GLY A 29 -2.52 -23.25 -7.82
C GLY A 29 -1.87 -21.96 -8.28
N LEU A 30 -2.23 -21.48 -9.48
CA LEU A 30 -1.74 -20.22 -10.02
C LEU A 30 -2.08 -19.02 -9.11
N LYS A 31 -3.31 -18.97 -8.61
CA LYS A 31 -3.72 -17.92 -7.64
C LYS A 31 -2.82 -17.89 -6.41
N LYS A 32 -2.49 -19.04 -5.82
CA LYS A 32 -1.61 -19.13 -4.66
C LYS A 32 -0.21 -18.61 -4.95
N GLU A 33 0.26 -18.74 -6.18
CA GLU A 33 1.60 -18.31 -6.60
C GLU A 33 1.65 -16.80 -6.87
N ILE A 34 0.72 -16.27 -7.68
CA ILE A 34 0.82 -14.91 -8.23
C ILE A 34 -0.13 -13.88 -7.65
N ALA A 35 -1.19 -14.32 -6.94
CA ALA A 35 -2.20 -13.48 -6.30
C ALA A 35 -2.63 -14.05 -4.93
N PRO A 36 -1.67 -14.38 -4.01
CA PRO A 36 -1.99 -15.03 -2.73
C PRO A 36 -2.71 -14.12 -1.75
N ASP A 37 -2.55 -12.80 -1.89
CA ASP A 37 -3.08 -11.79 -0.97
C ASP A 37 -4.15 -10.93 -1.65
N GLY A 38 -5.41 -11.10 -1.23
CA GLY A 38 -6.54 -10.34 -1.75
C GLY A 38 -6.51 -8.84 -1.43
N ARG A 39 -5.56 -8.38 -0.57
CA ARG A 39 -5.36 -6.96 -0.27
C ARG A 39 -4.52 -6.27 -1.35
N THR A 40 -3.76 -7.04 -2.14
CA THR A 40 -2.84 -6.52 -3.19
C THR A 40 -3.16 -7.03 -4.58
N ALA A 41 -4.12 -7.95 -4.73
CA ALA A 41 -4.55 -8.48 -6.02
C ALA A 41 -6.06 -8.75 -6.05
N ILE A 42 -6.70 -8.49 -7.19
CA ILE A 42 -8.08 -8.87 -7.45
C ILE A 42 -8.08 -10.09 -8.34
N TRP A 43 -8.54 -11.20 -7.79
CA TRP A 43 -8.72 -12.45 -8.47
C TRP A 43 -10.16 -12.95 -8.30
N ASP A 44 -11.05 -12.49 -9.16
CA ASP A 44 -12.43 -13.00 -9.28
C ASP A 44 -12.53 -13.72 -10.62
N VAL A 45 -11.99 -14.96 -10.65
CA VAL A 45 -11.93 -15.79 -11.86
C VAL A 45 -12.86 -16.97 -11.68
N ASN A 46 -13.87 -17.04 -12.51
CA ASN A 46 -14.84 -18.11 -12.56
C ASN A 46 -14.79 -18.83 -13.90
N THR A 47 -15.22 -20.09 -13.94
CA THR A 47 -15.22 -20.89 -15.14
C THR A 47 -16.53 -21.60 -15.38
N THR A 48 -16.92 -21.74 -16.63
CA THR A 48 -17.93 -22.69 -17.09
C THR A 48 -17.33 -23.57 -18.17
N MET A 49 -17.83 -24.79 -18.34
CA MET A 49 -17.38 -25.69 -19.41
C MET A 49 -18.56 -26.14 -20.25
N GLN A 50 -18.42 -26.00 -21.56
CA GLN A 50 -19.39 -26.50 -22.52
C GLN A 50 -18.66 -27.10 -23.74
N ASN A 51 -19.03 -28.32 -24.15
CA ASN A 51 -18.45 -29.02 -25.30
C ASN A 51 -16.92 -29.08 -25.29
N GLY A 52 -16.29 -29.24 -24.11
CA GLY A 52 -14.83 -29.32 -23.97
C GLY A 52 -14.11 -27.96 -24.09
N VAL A 53 -14.84 -26.85 -24.09
CA VAL A 53 -14.29 -25.50 -24.10
C VAL A 53 -14.59 -24.85 -22.75
N VAL A 54 -13.57 -24.32 -22.09
CA VAL A 54 -13.66 -23.56 -20.84
C VAL A 54 -13.95 -22.08 -21.19
N THR A 55 -14.91 -21.49 -20.55
CA THR A 55 -15.14 -20.05 -20.62
C THR A 55 -14.76 -19.43 -19.28
N LEU A 56 -13.80 -18.50 -19.31
CA LEU A 56 -13.42 -17.68 -18.16
C LEU A 56 -14.33 -16.45 -18.09
N TYR A 57 -14.75 -16.06 -16.90
CA TYR A 57 -15.49 -14.82 -16.65
C TYR A 57 -15.23 -14.28 -15.24
N GLY A 58 -15.49 -13.00 -15.05
CA GLY A 58 -15.20 -12.29 -13.80
C GLY A 58 -14.19 -11.18 -14.01
N LYS A 59 -13.33 -10.93 -13.02
CA LYS A 59 -12.43 -9.76 -13.02
C LYS A 59 -11.04 -10.11 -12.48
N VAL A 60 -10.01 -9.49 -13.10
CA VAL A 60 -8.65 -9.42 -12.56
C VAL A 60 -8.19 -7.96 -12.55
N ASP A 61 -7.27 -7.62 -11.65
CA ASP A 61 -6.81 -6.23 -11.53
C ASP A 61 -5.89 -5.80 -12.68
N SER A 62 -5.13 -6.71 -13.29
CA SER A 62 -4.01 -6.36 -14.16
C SER A 62 -3.86 -7.29 -15.37
N ASN A 63 -3.26 -6.76 -16.46
CA ASN A 63 -2.84 -7.53 -17.61
C ASN A 63 -1.85 -8.63 -17.23
N ARG A 64 -1.00 -8.42 -16.22
CA ARG A 64 -0.08 -9.43 -15.69
C ARG A 64 -0.83 -10.69 -15.24
N LEU A 65 -1.92 -10.54 -14.49
CA LEU A 65 -2.73 -11.69 -14.05
C LEU A 65 -3.44 -12.35 -15.22
N ASN A 66 -4.04 -11.55 -16.11
CA ASN A 66 -4.73 -12.07 -17.31
C ASN A 66 -3.80 -12.90 -18.18
N THR A 67 -2.63 -12.37 -18.51
CA THR A 67 -1.62 -13.06 -19.32
C THR A 67 -1.10 -14.35 -18.66
N ALA A 68 -0.91 -14.33 -17.34
CA ALA A 68 -0.48 -15.53 -16.61
C ALA A 68 -1.55 -16.63 -16.63
N ILE A 69 -2.85 -16.27 -16.54
CA ILE A 69 -3.97 -17.21 -16.65
C ILE A 69 -4.00 -17.83 -18.06
N GLU A 70 -3.94 -17.00 -19.11
CA GLU A 70 -3.92 -17.47 -20.50
C GLU A 70 -2.73 -18.41 -20.76
N LYS A 71 -1.55 -18.01 -20.27
CA LYS A 71 -0.35 -18.85 -20.39
C LYS A 71 -0.52 -20.20 -19.73
N ALA A 72 -1.02 -20.25 -18.48
CA ALA A 72 -1.20 -21.49 -17.75
C ALA A 72 -2.19 -22.45 -18.46
N LEU A 73 -3.30 -21.90 -18.99
CA LEU A 73 -4.27 -22.70 -19.75
C LEU A 73 -3.72 -23.20 -21.09
N ASN A 74 -2.94 -22.37 -21.80
CA ASN A 74 -2.28 -22.76 -23.03
C ASN A 74 -1.22 -23.87 -22.78
N ASP A 75 -0.40 -23.74 -21.76
CA ASP A 75 0.61 -24.73 -21.36
C ASP A 75 -0.06 -26.10 -21.02
N ALA A 76 -1.24 -26.03 -20.38
CA ALA A 76 -2.06 -27.20 -20.07
C ALA A 76 -2.89 -27.70 -21.27
N ARG A 77 -2.77 -27.08 -22.45
CA ARG A 77 -3.50 -27.41 -23.69
C ARG A 77 -5.02 -27.40 -23.52
N VAL A 78 -5.54 -26.53 -22.65
CA VAL A 78 -6.96 -26.32 -22.44
C VAL A 78 -7.50 -25.43 -23.57
N LYS A 79 -8.63 -25.83 -24.17
CA LYS A 79 -9.37 -24.94 -25.09
C LYS A 79 -10.21 -23.99 -24.24
N PHE A 80 -10.05 -22.68 -24.43
CA PHE A 80 -10.78 -21.70 -23.64
C PHE A 80 -11.20 -20.46 -24.43
N ASN A 81 -12.25 -19.80 -23.92
CA ASN A 81 -12.63 -18.43 -24.23
C ASN A 81 -12.35 -17.54 -23.02
N ASN A 82 -11.62 -16.46 -23.22
CA ASN A 82 -11.30 -15.51 -22.15
C ASN A 82 -12.23 -14.29 -22.20
N ASN A 83 -13.18 -14.22 -21.25
CA ASN A 83 -14.10 -13.12 -21.08
C ASN A 83 -13.83 -12.38 -19.74
N LEU A 84 -12.60 -12.46 -19.23
CA LEU A 84 -12.20 -11.72 -18.02
C LEU A 84 -12.16 -10.22 -18.30
N ILE A 85 -12.66 -9.44 -17.36
CA ILE A 85 -12.51 -7.99 -17.34
C ILE A 85 -11.18 -7.67 -16.65
N VAL A 86 -10.28 -6.99 -17.36
CA VAL A 86 -9.02 -6.48 -16.81
C VAL A 86 -9.25 -5.05 -16.33
N LEU A 87 -9.26 -4.86 -15.01
CA LEU A 87 -9.71 -3.61 -14.39
C LEU A 87 -8.80 -2.41 -14.71
N GLU A 88 -7.48 -2.59 -14.79
CA GLU A 88 -6.56 -1.49 -15.10
C GLU A 88 -6.79 -0.88 -16.51
N ASN A 89 -7.47 -1.60 -17.40
CA ASN A 89 -7.78 -1.15 -18.77
C ASN A 89 -9.14 -0.43 -18.85
N MET A 90 -9.94 -0.44 -17.80
CA MET A 90 -11.31 0.04 -17.83
C MET A 90 -11.46 1.57 -17.68
N PRO A 91 -10.70 2.25 -16.81
CA PRO A 91 -10.92 3.67 -16.58
C PRO A 91 -10.35 4.54 -17.71
N GLU A 92 -11.14 5.45 -18.25
CA GLU A 92 -10.66 6.50 -19.17
C GLU A 92 -9.56 7.36 -18.54
N LYS A 93 -9.68 7.65 -17.25
CA LYS A 93 -8.63 8.28 -16.42
C LYS A 93 -8.11 7.26 -15.41
N PRO A 94 -7.06 6.49 -15.74
CA PRO A 94 -6.60 5.39 -14.92
C PRO A 94 -5.82 5.82 -13.67
N TRP A 95 -5.58 7.12 -13.48
CA TRP A 95 -4.82 7.65 -12.37
C TRP A 95 -5.62 8.64 -11.53
N ALA A 96 -5.18 8.83 -10.30
CA ALA A 96 -5.66 9.89 -9.43
C ALA A 96 -4.54 10.39 -8.52
N LEU A 97 -4.66 11.64 -8.07
CA LEU A 97 -3.86 12.19 -6.98
C LEU A 97 -4.77 12.45 -5.79
N VAL A 98 -4.32 12.11 -4.60
CA VAL A 98 -5.01 12.46 -3.35
C VAL A 98 -4.92 13.97 -3.17
N LYS A 99 -6.09 14.66 -2.98
CA LYS A 99 -6.14 16.13 -2.84
C LYS A 99 -6.35 16.62 -1.41
N LEU A 100 -6.70 15.72 -0.51
CA LEU A 100 -6.81 16.01 0.93
C LEU A 100 -5.46 15.79 1.61
N SER A 101 -5.19 16.50 2.70
CA SER A 101 -3.98 16.24 3.50
C SER A 101 -3.88 14.78 3.89
N VAL A 102 -5.02 14.19 4.29
CA VAL A 102 -5.20 12.77 4.58
C VAL A 102 -6.57 12.31 4.06
N ALA A 103 -6.60 11.29 3.24
CA ALA A 103 -7.81 10.62 2.76
C ALA A 103 -7.93 9.23 3.37
N SER A 104 -9.10 8.88 3.92
CA SER A 104 -9.37 7.53 4.44
C SER A 104 -9.76 6.59 3.30
N LEU A 105 -9.09 5.44 3.20
CA LEU A 105 -9.42 4.37 2.29
C LEU A 105 -10.04 3.20 3.07
N ARG A 106 -11.06 2.56 2.50
CA ARG A 106 -11.88 1.57 3.19
C ARG A 106 -11.92 0.23 2.45
N THR A 107 -12.35 -0.81 3.16
CA THR A 107 -12.49 -2.16 2.59
C THR A 107 -13.66 -2.29 1.60
N ALA A 108 -14.61 -1.36 1.62
CA ALA A 108 -15.73 -1.28 0.67
C ALA A 108 -16.14 0.17 0.41
N GLY A 109 -16.88 0.42 -0.68
CA GLY A 109 -17.32 1.74 -1.14
C GLY A 109 -18.42 2.38 -0.28
N LYS A 110 -18.24 2.45 1.03
CA LYS A 110 -19.19 3.10 1.97
C LYS A 110 -18.50 3.61 3.22
N HIS A 111 -19.02 4.71 3.79
CA HIS A 111 -18.42 5.34 4.99
C HIS A 111 -18.45 4.45 6.24
N SER A 112 -19.38 3.51 6.36
CA SER A 112 -19.46 2.56 7.47
C SER A 112 -18.55 1.35 7.33
N ALA A 113 -17.87 1.17 6.19
CA ALA A 113 -16.89 0.09 6.04
C ALA A 113 -15.64 0.36 6.88
N GLU A 114 -14.94 -0.72 7.23
CA GLU A 114 -13.68 -0.68 7.96
C GLU A 114 -12.65 0.19 7.22
N MET A 115 -11.93 1.04 7.95
CA MET A 115 -10.82 1.79 7.40
C MET A 115 -9.62 0.85 7.20
N ALA A 116 -9.17 0.72 5.98
CA ALA A 116 -8.08 -0.15 5.60
C ALA A 116 -6.72 0.56 5.69
N THR A 117 -6.68 1.81 5.23
CA THR A 117 -5.46 2.61 5.16
C THR A 117 -5.78 4.09 4.93
N GLN A 118 -4.76 4.94 4.85
CA GLN A 118 -4.87 6.34 4.47
C GLN A 118 -3.94 6.66 3.29
N GLY A 119 -4.40 7.52 2.39
CA GLY A 119 -3.58 8.19 1.38
C GLY A 119 -3.33 9.64 1.78
N ILE A 120 -2.16 10.18 1.45
CA ILE A 120 -1.78 11.55 1.77
C ILE A 120 -1.70 12.43 0.52
N MET A 121 -1.84 13.74 0.66
CA MET A 121 -1.86 14.68 -0.48
C MET A 121 -0.70 14.48 -1.44
N GLY A 122 -1.00 14.45 -2.74
CA GLY A 122 -0.03 14.24 -3.80
C GLY A 122 0.36 12.76 -4.01
N MET A 123 -0.15 11.83 -3.21
CA MET A 123 0.07 10.40 -3.46
C MET A 123 -0.64 9.98 -4.74
N PRO A 124 0.09 9.42 -5.72
CA PRO A 124 -0.51 8.86 -6.94
C PRO A 124 -1.21 7.53 -6.63
N LEU A 125 -2.36 7.31 -7.24
CA LEU A 125 -3.17 6.11 -7.11
C LEU A 125 -3.55 5.60 -8.50
N GLN A 126 -3.45 4.29 -8.72
CA GLN A 126 -4.01 3.65 -9.90
C GLN A 126 -5.49 3.35 -9.66
N VAL A 127 -6.36 3.81 -10.53
CA VAL A 127 -7.80 3.55 -10.44
C VAL A 127 -8.14 2.28 -11.18
N LEU A 128 -8.83 1.37 -10.51
CA LEU A 128 -9.20 0.06 -11.04
C LEU A 128 -10.66 0.02 -11.49
N ASP A 129 -11.60 0.39 -10.62
CA ASP A 129 -13.01 0.49 -10.94
C ASP A 129 -13.74 1.49 -10.00
N ARG A 130 -15.07 1.51 -10.08
CA ARG A 130 -15.93 2.43 -9.34
C ARG A 130 -17.14 1.70 -8.76
N ASP A 131 -17.50 2.09 -7.53
CA ASP A 131 -18.70 1.66 -6.84
C ASP A 131 -19.43 2.91 -6.31
N GLY A 132 -20.51 3.34 -7.00
CA GLY A 132 -21.19 4.60 -6.73
C GLY A 132 -20.24 5.81 -6.82
N ASP A 133 -20.08 6.56 -5.71
CA ASP A 133 -19.18 7.70 -5.59
C ASP A 133 -17.77 7.31 -5.10
N TRP A 134 -17.50 6.04 -4.95
CA TRP A 134 -16.22 5.49 -4.50
C TRP A 134 -15.41 4.92 -5.65
N TYR A 135 -14.09 5.09 -5.59
CA TYR A 135 -13.16 4.46 -6.51
C TYR A 135 -12.37 3.38 -5.78
N ARG A 136 -12.31 2.19 -6.38
CA ARG A 136 -11.35 1.17 -5.95
C ARG A 136 -10.02 1.48 -6.61
N VAL A 137 -9.00 1.62 -5.80
CA VAL A 137 -7.67 2.07 -6.23
C VAL A 137 -6.59 1.15 -5.72
N ARG A 138 -5.48 1.07 -6.45
CA ARG A 138 -4.22 0.50 -5.96
C ARG A 138 -3.32 1.65 -5.52
N MET A 139 -2.70 1.49 -4.36
CA MET A 139 -1.74 2.41 -3.77
C MET A 139 -0.30 2.07 -4.18
N PRO A 140 0.68 2.96 -3.92
CA PRO A 140 2.10 2.70 -4.24
C PRO A 140 2.72 1.48 -3.53
N ASP A 141 2.12 0.98 -2.48
CA ASP A 141 2.50 -0.24 -1.76
C ASP A 141 1.72 -1.49 -2.24
N ASP A 142 1.09 -1.39 -3.41
CA ASP A 142 0.19 -2.38 -4.04
C ASP A 142 -1.14 -2.60 -3.30
N TYR A 143 -1.38 -1.96 -2.16
CA TYR A 143 -2.61 -2.16 -1.40
C TYR A 143 -3.84 -1.65 -2.17
N ILE A 144 -4.91 -2.45 -2.19
CA ILE A 144 -6.14 -2.14 -2.93
C ILE A 144 -7.25 -1.83 -1.93
N ALA A 145 -7.85 -0.64 -2.06
CA ALA A 145 -8.95 -0.20 -1.18
C ALA A 145 -9.86 0.80 -1.90
N PHE A 146 -10.97 1.16 -1.27
CA PHE A 146 -11.94 2.12 -1.79
C PHE A 146 -11.72 3.49 -1.17
N VAL A 147 -11.75 4.53 -1.99
CA VAL A 147 -11.63 5.94 -1.60
C VAL A 147 -12.78 6.75 -2.18
N PRO A 148 -13.39 7.69 -1.42
CA PRO A 148 -14.45 8.53 -1.96
C PRO A 148 -13.91 9.49 -3.02
N GLY A 149 -14.65 9.67 -4.11
CA GLY A 149 -14.23 10.47 -5.26
C GLY A 149 -13.94 11.94 -4.92
N ASN A 150 -14.59 12.49 -3.90
CA ASN A 150 -14.33 13.85 -3.42
C ASN A 150 -12.96 14.01 -2.72
N SER A 151 -12.23 12.93 -2.46
CA SER A 151 -10.87 12.95 -1.92
C SER A 151 -9.78 12.99 -2.99
N LEU A 152 -10.16 12.90 -4.27
CA LEU A 152 -9.27 12.68 -5.40
C LEU A 152 -9.39 13.76 -6.48
N VAL A 153 -8.31 13.90 -7.24
CA VAL A 153 -8.32 14.47 -8.60
C VAL A 153 -8.03 13.34 -9.57
N ARG A 154 -8.99 13.02 -10.45
CA ARG A 154 -8.83 12.01 -11.51
C ARG A 154 -8.04 12.59 -12.66
N ILE A 155 -6.99 11.90 -13.08
CA ILE A 155 -6.06 12.33 -14.13
C ILE A 155 -5.80 11.20 -15.13
N ASP A 156 -5.42 11.56 -16.33
CA ASP A 156 -4.93 10.64 -17.34
C ASP A 156 -3.40 10.42 -17.21
N ALA A 157 -2.85 9.58 -18.06
CA ALA A 157 -1.42 9.28 -18.08
C ALA A 157 -0.56 10.51 -18.45
N ALA A 158 -1.07 11.39 -19.32
CA ALA A 158 -0.35 12.60 -19.71
C ALA A 158 -0.18 13.54 -18.50
N ARG A 159 -1.28 13.82 -17.77
CA ARG A 159 -1.22 14.65 -16.57
C ARG A 159 -0.39 14.02 -15.44
N LEU A 160 -0.40 12.67 -15.30
CA LEU A 160 0.51 12.00 -14.37
C LEU A 160 1.98 12.25 -14.74
N ASN A 161 2.34 12.16 -16.02
CA ASN A 161 3.70 12.44 -16.50
C ASN A 161 4.11 13.89 -16.28
N GLU A 162 3.21 14.84 -16.49
CA GLU A 162 3.44 16.26 -16.16
C GLU A 162 3.69 16.43 -14.66
N TRP A 163 2.87 15.79 -13.80
CA TRP A 163 3.05 15.85 -12.34
C TRP A 163 4.38 15.24 -11.90
N LYS A 164 4.78 14.09 -12.49
CA LYS A 164 6.08 13.44 -12.23
C LYS A 164 7.26 14.35 -12.59
N SER A 165 7.17 15.07 -13.71
CA SER A 165 8.21 15.97 -14.24
C SER A 165 8.22 17.35 -13.56
N ALA A 166 7.12 17.75 -12.91
CA ALA A 166 7.01 19.03 -12.24
C ALA A 166 7.98 19.15 -11.06
N LYS A 167 8.46 20.35 -10.82
CA LYS A 167 9.13 20.65 -9.55
C LYS A 167 8.12 20.56 -8.43
N ARG A 168 8.40 19.73 -7.43
CA ARG A 168 7.51 19.45 -6.28
C ARG A 168 8.28 19.62 -4.99
N TYR A 169 7.53 19.91 -3.92
CA TYR A 169 8.03 19.93 -2.56
C TYR A 169 7.26 18.96 -1.70
N ILE A 170 7.95 18.36 -0.72
CA ILE A 170 7.39 17.48 0.28
C ILE A 170 7.44 18.15 1.65
N VAL A 171 6.37 18.00 2.43
CA VAL A 171 6.32 18.46 3.82
C VAL A 171 7.14 17.53 4.70
N THR A 172 8.11 18.08 5.47
CA THR A 172 9.04 17.32 6.33
C THR A 172 8.78 17.49 7.82
N VAL A 173 7.93 18.44 8.18
CA VAL A 173 7.49 18.66 9.57
C VAL A 173 6.26 17.82 9.89
N TYR A 174 6.00 17.60 11.18
CA TYR A 174 4.89 16.78 11.66
C TYR A 174 3.53 17.22 11.10
N GLN A 175 3.28 18.55 11.15
CA GLN A 175 2.09 19.20 10.61
C GLN A 175 2.37 20.66 10.31
N THR A 176 1.75 21.20 9.26
CA THR A 176 1.77 22.62 8.91
C THR A 176 0.49 23.01 8.16
N ARG A 177 0.46 24.21 7.58
CA ARG A 177 -0.67 24.74 6.80
C ARG A 177 -0.19 25.37 5.49
N LEU A 178 -0.96 25.17 4.44
CA LEU A 178 -0.92 26.00 3.24
C LEU A 178 -1.75 27.24 3.53
N VAL A 179 -1.14 28.42 3.56
CA VAL A 179 -1.79 29.70 3.85
C VAL A 179 -1.94 30.55 2.60
N SER A 180 -2.96 31.41 2.53
CA SER A 180 -3.28 32.21 1.32
C SER A 180 -2.19 33.24 0.96
N GLU A 181 -1.46 33.72 1.95
CA GLU A 181 -0.38 34.70 1.80
C GLU A 181 0.74 34.45 2.80
N PRO A 182 1.98 34.89 2.51
CA PRO A 182 3.11 34.74 3.43
C PRO A 182 2.83 35.36 4.81
N ALA A 183 3.01 34.57 5.87
CA ALA A 183 2.70 34.93 7.28
C ALA A 183 1.23 35.23 7.56
N GLY A 184 0.32 34.91 6.64
CA GLY A 184 -1.13 35.08 6.84
C GLY A 184 -1.74 33.97 7.71
N ASP A 185 -2.94 34.24 8.23
CA ASP A 185 -3.68 33.30 9.08
C ASP A 185 -4.73 32.47 8.32
N GLN A 186 -5.10 32.89 7.11
CA GLN A 186 -6.11 32.20 6.32
C GLN A 186 -5.56 30.88 5.77
N THR A 187 -6.07 29.78 6.31
CA THR A 187 -5.70 28.42 5.87
C THR A 187 -6.41 28.04 4.58
N VAL A 188 -5.64 27.66 3.55
CA VAL A 188 -6.12 27.07 2.29
C VAL A 188 -6.27 25.56 2.43
N SER A 189 -5.31 24.91 3.09
CA SER A 189 -5.36 23.49 3.44
C SER A 189 -4.47 23.20 4.64
N ASP A 190 -4.86 22.26 5.50
CA ASP A 190 -3.93 21.64 6.42
C ASP A 190 -2.96 20.72 5.64
N LEU A 191 -1.77 20.51 6.18
CA LEU A 191 -0.74 19.67 5.62
C LEU A 191 -0.11 18.79 6.70
N VAL A 192 0.24 17.57 6.33
CA VAL A 192 0.95 16.60 7.19
C VAL A 192 2.26 16.17 6.56
N MET A 193 3.17 15.63 7.34
CA MET A 193 4.42 15.03 6.86
C MET A 193 4.15 14.10 5.69
N GLY A 194 4.94 14.23 4.63
CA GLY A 194 4.83 13.42 3.41
C GLY A 194 3.88 13.98 2.36
N ASN A 195 3.10 15.06 2.63
CA ASN A 195 2.30 15.71 1.59
C ASN A 195 3.19 16.29 0.49
N ILE A 196 2.83 16.07 -0.77
CA ILE A 196 3.59 16.48 -1.96
C ILE A 196 2.76 17.48 -2.74
N LEU A 197 3.34 18.66 -3.01
CA LEU A 197 2.69 19.77 -3.71
C LEU A 197 3.55 20.26 -4.87
N GLU A 198 2.93 20.81 -5.91
CA GLU A 198 3.64 21.39 -7.05
C GLU A 198 4.14 22.81 -6.74
N TYR A 199 5.37 23.09 -7.15
CA TYR A 199 5.98 24.40 -7.00
C TYR A 199 5.36 25.44 -7.94
N ARG A 200 5.13 26.66 -7.42
CA ARG A 200 4.59 27.81 -8.16
C ARG A 200 5.43 29.10 -8.03
N GLY A 201 6.44 29.08 -7.17
CA GLY A 201 7.30 30.24 -6.97
C GLY A 201 7.77 30.41 -5.54
N THR A 202 8.37 31.55 -5.25
CA THR A 202 8.83 31.92 -3.91
C THR A 202 8.37 33.33 -3.55
N ALA A 203 8.31 33.63 -2.26
CA ALA A 203 8.08 34.97 -1.74
C ALA A 203 9.05 35.30 -0.60
N ASN A 204 9.18 36.58 -0.24
CA ASN A 204 10.00 37.09 0.86
C ASN A 204 11.44 36.55 0.81
N LYS A 205 12.11 36.71 -0.37
CA LYS A 205 13.49 36.26 -0.61
C LYS A 205 13.70 34.76 -0.35
N GLY A 206 12.70 33.93 -0.69
CA GLY A 206 12.78 32.47 -0.54
C GLY A 206 12.40 31.95 0.84
N LYS A 207 11.99 32.79 1.79
CA LYS A 207 11.50 32.33 3.09
C LYS A 207 10.19 31.55 2.97
N TRP A 208 9.37 31.85 1.95
CA TRP A 208 8.10 31.20 1.67
C TRP A 208 8.12 30.58 0.27
N ILE A 209 7.61 29.37 0.17
CA ILE A 209 7.43 28.64 -1.10
C ILE A 209 5.96 28.69 -1.47
N LYS A 210 5.66 29.18 -2.68
CA LYS A 210 4.31 29.14 -3.25
C LYS A 210 4.10 27.75 -3.87
N LEU A 211 3.05 27.08 -3.45
CA LEU A 211 2.72 25.70 -3.83
C LEU A 211 1.27 25.60 -4.30
N ALA A 212 1.00 24.59 -5.14
CA ALA A 212 -0.35 24.19 -5.53
C ALA A 212 -0.66 22.76 -5.07
N THR A 213 -1.85 22.57 -4.54
CA THR A 213 -2.43 21.26 -4.27
C THR A 213 -2.79 20.55 -5.58
N PRO A 214 -3.03 19.22 -5.59
CA PRO A 214 -3.45 18.49 -6.79
C PRO A 214 -4.71 19.01 -7.48
N ASP A 215 -5.63 19.62 -6.71
CA ASP A 215 -6.87 20.26 -7.22
C ASP A 215 -6.73 21.75 -7.57
N GLY A 216 -5.48 22.27 -7.57
CA GLY A 216 -5.16 23.62 -8.07
C GLY A 216 -5.33 24.75 -7.06
N ARG A 217 -5.67 24.48 -5.78
CA ARG A 217 -5.64 25.52 -4.73
C ARG A 217 -4.20 25.92 -4.46
N GLU A 218 -3.92 27.21 -4.44
CA GLU A 218 -2.56 27.74 -4.25
C GLU A 218 -2.41 28.41 -2.89
N GLY A 219 -1.19 28.41 -2.37
CA GLY A 219 -0.83 29.08 -1.13
C GLY A 219 0.66 28.98 -0.83
N TYR A 220 1.03 29.31 0.38
CA TYR A 220 2.41 29.44 0.83
C TYR A 220 2.68 28.55 2.05
N VAL A 221 3.88 27.98 2.11
CA VAL A 221 4.43 27.25 3.25
C VAL A 221 5.83 27.79 3.55
N GLU A 222 6.26 27.85 4.80
CA GLU A 222 7.62 28.23 5.13
C GLU A 222 8.64 27.26 4.54
N ALA A 223 9.69 27.77 3.91
CA ALA A 223 10.69 26.95 3.23
C ALA A 223 11.40 25.94 4.16
N LYS A 224 11.55 26.29 5.47
CA LYS A 224 12.16 25.41 6.48
C LYS A 224 11.35 24.14 6.78
N GLU A 225 10.05 24.12 6.42
CA GLU A 225 9.11 23.01 6.66
C GLU A 225 9.03 22.03 5.48
N LEU A 226 9.78 22.35 4.43
CA LEU A 226 9.73 21.69 3.13
C LEU A 226 11.10 21.22 2.69
N GLN A 227 11.11 20.21 1.84
CA GLN A 227 12.26 19.85 1.02
C GLN A 227 11.83 19.68 -0.44
N GLU A 228 12.68 20.01 -1.41
CA GLU A 228 12.39 19.67 -2.79
C GLU A 228 12.30 18.16 -2.95
N PHE A 229 11.22 17.69 -3.58
CA PHE A 229 10.86 16.26 -3.57
C PHE A 229 11.93 15.39 -4.24
N ALA A 230 12.52 15.85 -5.36
CA ALA A 230 13.55 15.09 -6.05
C ALA A 230 14.84 14.96 -5.20
N GLU A 231 15.20 15.99 -4.43
CA GLU A 231 16.36 15.94 -3.52
C GLU A 231 16.05 15.09 -2.29
N TRP A 232 14.84 15.22 -1.72
CA TRP A 232 14.39 14.39 -0.61
C TRP A 232 14.39 12.89 -0.97
N ALA A 233 13.98 12.53 -2.18
CA ALA A 233 13.90 11.15 -2.62
C ALA A 233 15.26 10.47 -2.83
N LYS A 234 16.36 11.23 -2.91
CA LYS A 234 17.73 10.69 -3.05
C LYS A 234 18.30 10.07 -1.78
N GLN A 235 17.66 10.32 -0.63
CA GLN A 235 18.17 9.83 0.65
C GLN A 235 18.25 8.29 0.67
N ASP A 236 19.28 7.79 1.34
CA ASP A 236 19.46 6.37 1.63
C ASP A 236 18.82 6.00 2.97
N PHE A 237 18.79 4.71 3.29
CA PHE A 237 18.31 4.24 4.58
C PHE A 237 19.10 4.91 5.73
N ASP A 238 18.35 5.51 6.66
CA ASP A 238 18.90 6.19 7.82
C ASP A 238 18.06 5.82 9.07
N ALA A 239 18.59 4.89 9.87
CA ALA A 239 17.92 4.41 11.08
C ALA A 239 17.61 5.54 12.07
N ALA A 240 18.51 6.54 12.20
CA ALA A 240 18.30 7.66 13.11
C ALA A 240 17.13 8.55 12.69
N LYS A 241 16.93 8.76 11.39
CA LYS A 241 15.75 9.51 10.88
C LYS A 241 14.47 8.72 11.08
N ILE A 242 14.48 7.39 10.88
CA ILE A 242 13.32 6.53 11.12
C ILE A 242 12.93 6.60 12.60
N GLU A 243 13.90 6.41 13.50
CA GLU A 243 13.73 6.54 14.95
C GLU A 243 13.20 7.93 15.34
N ALA A 244 13.83 9.00 14.86
CA ALA A 244 13.42 10.37 15.15
C ALA A 244 11.99 10.66 14.70
N THR A 245 11.55 10.10 13.55
CA THR A 245 10.17 10.26 13.06
C THR A 245 9.19 9.52 13.96
N ALA A 246 9.50 8.28 14.35
CA ALA A 246 8.67 7.51 15.28
C ALA A 246 8.54 8.22 16.64
N HIS A 247 9.63 8.77 17.17
CA HIS A 247 9.64 9.54 18.43
C HIS A 247 8.78 10.82 18.37
N ARG A 248 8.70 11.51 17.23
CA ARG A 248 7.80 12.67 17.05
C ARG A 248 6.33 12.30 17.21
N MET A 249 5.98 11.02 17.07
CA MET A 249 4.61 10.52 17.23
C MET A 249 4.32 10.00 18.64
N MET A 250 5.26 10.08 19.61
CA MET A 250 5.04 9.63 20.98
C MET A 250 3.77 10.21 21.58
N GLY A 251 2.94 9.35 22.22
CA GLY A 251 1.67 9.73 22.82
C GLY A 251 0.50 9.87 21.85
N SER A 252 0.72 9.81 20.51
CA SER A 252 -0.37 9.81 19.54
C SER A 252 -1.26 8.57 19.72
N GLY A 253 -2.58 8.79 19.70
CA GLY A 253 -3.56 7.71 19.88
C GLY A 253 -3.57 6.71 18.72
N TYR A 254 -4.03 5.50 19.01
CA TYR A 254 -4.19 4.43 18.02
C TYR A 254 -5.45 4.67 17.17
N LEU A 255 -5.30 4.56 15.86
CA LEU A 255 -6.40 4.53 14.92
C LEU A 255 -6.22 3.35 13.96
N TRP A 256 -7.13 2.37 14.02
CA TRP A 256 -7.12 1.26 13.06
C TRP A 256 -7.17 1.77 11.62
N GLY A 257 -6.23 1.30 10.79
CA GLY A 257 -6.11 1.79 9.41
C GLY A 257 -5.34 3.10 9.25
N GLY A 258 -4.94 3.77 10.35
CA GLY A 258 -4.19 5.03 10.31
C GLY A 258 -2.78 4.86 9.75
N THR A 259 -2.39 5.76 8.84
CA THR A 259 -1.05 5.80 8.20
C THR A 259 -0.61 7.25 7.93
N SER A 260 -0.82 8.13 8.90
CA SER A 260 -0.42 9.55 8.81
C SER A 260 0.00 10.07 10.17
N THR A 261 0.63 11.25 10.21
CA THR A 261 0.98 11.91 11.48
C THR A 261 -0.25 12.39 12.28
N LYS A 262 -1.45 12.37 11.69
CA LYS A 262 -2.66 12.67 12.47
C LYS A 262 -2.96 11.57 13.48
N LEU A 263 -3.03 10.32 13.05
CA LEU A 263 -3.19 9.13 13.87
C LEU A 263 -2.68 7.92 13.10
N THR A 264 -2.25 6.88 13.80
CA THR A 264 -1.66 5.68 13.18
C THR A 264 -2.08 4.41 13.91
N ASP A 265 -1.99 3.26 13.22
CA ASP A 265 -1.91 1.94 13.85
C ASP A 265 -0.45 1.46 13.93
N CYS A 266 -0.22 0.22 14.34
CA CYS A 266 1.13 -0.32 14.51
C CYS A 266 1.94 -0.32 13.22
N SER A 267 1.40 -0.89 12.15
CA SER A 267 2.07 -0.95 10.83
C SER A 267 2.09 0.40 10.13
N GLY A 268 1.12 1.27 10.40
CA GLY A 268 1.09 2.64 9.95
C GLY A 268 2.22 3.48 10.55
N LEU A 269 2.55 3.30 11.84
CA LEU A 269 3.71 3.94 12.46
C LEU A 269 5.00 3.57 11.73
N ALA A 270 5.21 2.29 11.45
CA ALA A 270 6.33 1.83 10.64
C ALA A 270 6.33 2.51 9.26
N LYS A 271 5.19 2.50 8.54
CA LYS A 271 5.08 3.13 7.22
C LYS A 271 5.40 4.62 7.23
N VAL A 272 4.85 5.38 8.17
CA VAL A 272 5.11 6.84 8.29
C VAL A 272 6.58 7.10 8.56
N SER A 273 7.19 6.34 9.48
CA SER A 273 8.60 6.49 9.85
C SER A 273 9.54 6.15 8.69
N TYR A 274 9.25 5.09 7.94
CA TYR A 274 10.03 4.71 6.77
C TYR A 274 9.78 5.61 5.56
N PHE A 275 8.53 6.04 5.33
CA PHE A 275 8.24 6.98 4.24
C PHE A 275 8.94 8.32 4.45
N SER A 276 9.09 8.82 5.67
CA SER A 276 9.88 10.02 5.95
C SER A 276 11.36 9.89 5.52
N ASN A 277 11.82 8.66 5.37
CA ASN A 277 13.15 8.29 4.89
C ASN A 277 13.16 7.80 3.41
N GLY A 278 12.12 8.12 2.63
CA GLY A 278 12.05 7.77 1.22
C GLY A 278 11.80 6.29 0.93
N ILE A 279 11.27 5.52 1.89
CA ILE A 279 11.03 4.07 1.76
C ILE A 279 9.54 3.75 1.93
N ILE A 280 8.97 3.07 0.94
CA ILE A 280 7.61 2.53 0.98
C ILE A 280 7.66 1.10 1.51
N LEU A 281 6.95 0.84 2.60
CA LEU A 281 6.70 -0.51 3.14
C LEU A 281 5.29 -0.97 2.78
N GLN A 282 5.05 -2.27 2.81
CA GLN A 282 3.71 -2.83 2.70
C GLN A 282 2.80 -2.36 3.82
N ARG A 283 1.45 -2.46 3.62
CA ARG A 283 0.48 -1.86 4.53
C ARG A 283 0.38 -2.55 5.88
N ASP A 284 0.20 -3.85 5.89
CA ASP A 284 -0.15 -4.58 7.11
C ASP A 284 1.06 -5.25 7.76
N ALA A 285 1.06 -5.36 9.09
CA ALA A 285 2.11 -6.04 9.83
C ALA A 285 2.40 -7.46 9.31
N SER A 286 1.35 -8.20 8.95
CA SER A 286 1.47 -9.55 8.38
C SER A 286 2.13 -9.58 6.99
N GLN A 287 2.06 -8.49 6.24
CA GLN A 287 2.76 -8.33 4.96
C GLN A 287 4.20 -7.89 5.18
N GLN A 288 4.42 -6.92 6.07
CA GLN A 288 5.75 -6.43 6.45
C GLN A 288 6.64 -7.57 7.00
N ALA A 289 6.05 -8.50 7.76
CA ALA A 289 6.74 -9.67 8.32
C ALA A 289 7.28 -10.66 7.26
N LEU A 290 6.87 -10.52 5.99
CA LEU A 290 7.33 -11.34 4.87
C LEU A 290 8.39 -10.63 4.00
N THR A 291 8.91 -9.49 4.46
CA THR A 291 9.85 -8.63 3.71
C THR A 291 11.18 -8.50 4.45
N GLY A 292 12.23 -8.09 3.73
CA GLY A 292 13.55 -7.89 4.34
C GLY A 292 14.28 -9.19 4.64
N GLU A 293 15.26 -9.12 5.54
CA GLU A 293 15.98 -10.29 6.06
C GLU A 293 15.33 -10.74 7.36
N ILE A 294 14.80 -11.96 7.34
CA ILE A 294 14.08 -12.51 8.49
C ILE A 294 15.08 -13.11 9.49
N ILE A 295 15.00 -12.63 10.72
CA ILE A 295 15.81 -13.04 11.87
C ILE A 295 14.86 -13.65 12.91
N LYS A 296 15.29 -14.70 13.58
CA LYS A 296 14.47 -15.37 14.61
C LYS A 296 14.30 -14.49 15.84
N ALA A 297 13.18 -14.66 16.54
CA ALA A 297 12.87 -13.89 17.74
C ALA A 297 13.88 -14.09 18.88
N ASP A 298 14.43 -15.28 19.05
CA ASP A 298 15.46 -15.60 20.05
C ASP A 298 16.83 -14.93 19.77
N GLU A 299 17.05 -14.47 18.55
CA GLU A 299 18.23 -13.72 18.13
C GLU A 299 18.09 -12.20 18.31
N TRP A 300 17.13 -11.72 19.11
CA TRP A 300 16.81 -10.29 19.25
C TRP A 300 17.99 -9.40 19.65
N LYS A 301 19.01 -9.97 20.32
CA LYS A 301 20.25 -9.26 20.66
C LYS A 301 21.06 -8.83 19.45
N SER A 302 20.78 -9.41 18.27
CA SER A 302 21.38 -9.01 16.98
C SER A 302 20.60 -7.90 16.26
N ALA A 303 19.44 -7.51 16.80
CA ALA A 303 18.61 -6.47 16.22
C ALA A 303 19.33 -5.11 16.16
N GLN A 304 19.06 -4.36 15.10
CA GLN A 304 19.65 -3.04 14.84
C GLN A 304 18.55 -1.99 14.82
N THR A 305 18.88 -0.76 15.21
CA THR A 305 17.94 0.37 15.14
C THR A 305 17.27 0.44 13.76
N GLY A 306 15.94 0.49 13.75
CA GLY A 306 15.14 0.47 12.54
C GLY A 306 14.67 -0.91 12.10
N ASP A 307 15.19 -2.03 12.66
CA ASP A 307 14.61 -3.36 12.38
C ASP A 307 13.12 -3.38 12.81
N LEU A 308 12.30 -4.14 12.11
CA LEU A 308 10.90 -4.34 12.46
C LEU A 308 10.73 -5.61 13.30
N LEU A 309 10.10 -5.46 14.46
CA LEU A 309 9.78 -6.57 15.37
C LEU A 309 8.33 -6.97 15.20
N PHE A 310 8.06 -8.27 15.06
CA PHE A 310 6.72 -8.80 14.83
C PHE A 310 6.22 -9.63 16.00
N PHE A 311 5.00 -9.34 16.41
CA PHE A 311 4.32 -9.99 17.51
C PHE A 311 2.97 -10.55 17.05
N GLY A 312 2.44 -11.51 17.80
CA GLY A 312 1.16 -12.09 17.41
C GLY A 312 0.65 -13.18 18.34
N SER A 313 -0.07 -14.16 17.77
CA SER A 313 -0.60 -15.28 18.52
C SER A 313 0.46 -16.37 18.72
N SER A 314 0.24 -17.23 19.72
CA SER A 314 1.04 -18.45 19.94
C SER A 314 1.01 -19.44 18.77
N SER A 315 0.03 -19.31 17.86
CA SER A 315 -0.01 -20.08 16.60
C SER A 315 0.86 -19.50 15.48
N GLY A 316 1.64 -18.44 15.74
CA GLY A 316 2.52 -17.79 14.77
C GLY A 316 1.85 -16.76 13.84
N ARG A 317 0.57 -16.41 14.06
CA ARG A 317 -0.11 -15.38 13.28
C ARG A 317 0.37 -13.99 13.71
N VAL A 318 1.02 -13.26 12.81
CA VAL A 318 1.42 -11.87 13.04
C VAL A 318 0.21 -10.95 13.11
N THR A 319 0.10 -10.16 14.19
CA THR A 319 -0.97 -9.18 14.42
C THR A 319 -0.46 -7.80 14.81
N HIS A 320 0.84 -7.66 15.08
CA HIS A 320 1.43 -6.41 15.55
C HIS A 320 2.86 -6.26 15.06
N VAL A 321 3.31 -5.01 14.90
CA VAL A 321 4.67 -4.64 14.52
C VAL A 321 5.17 -3.46 15.35
N ALA A 322 6.46 -3.44 15.61
CA ALA A 322 7.17 -2.35 16.27
C ALA A 322 8.47 -2.02 15.52
N ILE A 323 9.04 -0.86 15.78
CA ILE A 323 10.37 -0.45 15.29
C ILE A 323 11.35 -0.62 16.43
N TYR A 324 12.39 -1.43 16.23
CA TYR A 324 13.45 -1.63 17.20
C TYR A 324 14.31 -0.37 17.34
N LEU A 325 14.63 -0.02 18.57
CA LEU A 325 15.50 1.11 18.90
C LEU A 325 16.92 0.60 19.27
N ARG A 326 17.11 0.21 20.48
CA ARG A 326 18.35 -0.36 21.04
C ARG A 326 18.10 -1.02 22.39
N ASP A 327 19.02 -1.83 22.88
CA ASP A 327 19.00 -2.41 24.22
C ASP A 327 17.69 -3.13 24.59
N GLY A 328 17.09 -3.83 23.62
CA GLY A 328 15.81 -4.51 23.78
C GLY A 328 14.59 -3.60 23.65
N LYS A 329 14.75 -2.28 23.59
CA LYS A 329 13.65 -1.32 23.47
C LYS A 329 13.15 -1.20 22.04
N TYR A 330 11.83 -1.01 21.92
CA TYR A 330 11.15 -0.76 20.66
C TYR A 330 10.03 0.26 20.81
N ILE A 331 9.75 1.01 19.77
CA ILE A 331 8.63 1.94 19.68
C ILE A 331 7.52 1.33 18.83
N HIS A 332 6.29 1.42 19.30
CA HIS A 332 5.11 0.88 18.64
C HIS A 332 3.85 1.69 18.93
N CYS A 333 2.79 1.46 18.14
CA CYS A 333 1.47 2.02 18.42
C CYS A 333 0.54 0.91 18.92
N SER A 334 0.22 0.94 20.24
CA SER A 334 -0.71 0.03 20.91
C SER A 334 -1.49 0.81 21.97
N GLY A 335 -2.72 1.19 21.64
CA GLY A 335 -3.51 2.20 22.34
C GLY A 335 -3.00 3.60 22.07
N GLN A 336 -1.69 3.80 22.16
CA GLN A 336 -0.94 5.00 21.77
C GLN A 336 0.46 4.63 21.34
N VAL A 337 1.18 5.57 20.74
CA VAL A 337 2.61 5.42 20.45
C VAL A 337 3.39 5.50 21.76
N LYS A 338 4.13 4.43 22.05
CA LYS A 338 4.90 4.26 23.29
C LYS A 338 6.11 3.34 23.08
N ILE A 339 6.97 3.27 24.07
CA ILE A 339 8.13 2.37 24.10
C ILE A 339 7.84 1.22 25.07
N ASN A 340 8.26 0.02 24.68
CA ASN A 340 8.28 -1.19 25.49
C ASN A 340 9.56 -2.00 25.21
N SER A 341 9.74 -3.13 25.90
CA SER A 341 10.92 -3.99 25.77
C SER A 341 10.59 -5.40 25.33
N VAL A 342 11.53 -6.03 24.60
CA VAL A 342 11.57 -7.49 24.36
C VAL A 342 12.47 -8.20 25.37
N ASN A 343 13.22 -7.46 26.21
CA ASN A 343 14.03 -8.03 27.27
C ASN A 343 13.15 -8.39 28.47
N PRO A 344 13.07 -9.68 28.87
CA PRO A 344 12.23 -10.13 29.99
C PRO A 344 12.60 -9.50 31.34
N ASP A 345 13.81 -8.99 31.49
CA ASP A 345 14.31 -8.38 32.74
C ASP A 345 13.87 -6.91 32.89
N ASP A 346 13.24 -6.34 31.89
CA ASP A 346 12.78 -4.93 31.88
C ASP A 346 11.35 -4.80 32.43
N ASP A 347 11.08 -3.75 33.21
CA ASP A 347 9.75 -3.46 33.79
C ASP A 347 8.66 -3.24 32.75
N ASP A 348 9.02 -2.78 31.56
CA ASP A 348 8.12 -2.52 30.43
C ASP A 348 8.11 -3.65 29.39
N TYR A 349 8.58 -4.85 29.76
CA TYR A 349 8.46 -6.05 28.96
C TYR A 349 7.01 -6.42 28.68
N LEU A 350 6.70 -6.77 27.41
CA LEU A 350 5.38 -7.26 27.02
C LEU A 350 5.41 -8.77 26.78
N THR A 351 4.45 -9.47 27.38
CA THR A 351 4.30 -10.93 27.27
C THR A 351 3.65 -11.39 25.95
N THR A 352 3.30 -10.45 25.04
CA THR A 352 2.80 -10.82 23.71
C THR A 352 3.83 -11.65 22.97
N PRO A 353 3.47 -12.81 22.37
CA PRO A 353 4.42 -13.66 21.68
C PRO A 353 5.21 -12.89 20.62
N PHE A 354 6.53 -12.84 20.80
CA PHE A 354 7.47 -12.27 19.86
C PHE A 354 7.83 -13.33 18.82
N LEU A 355 7.60 -13.05 17.52
CA LEU A 355 7.61 -14.05 16.47
C LEU A 355 8.85 -13.99 15.59
N SER A 356 9.24 -12.79 15.17
CA SER A 356 10.38 -12.59 14.27
C SER A 356 10.82 -11.13 14.20
N ILE A 357 11.97 -10.91 13.59
CA ILE A 357 12.53 -9.61 13.24
C ILE A 357 12.66 -9.56 11.73
N SER A 358 12.46 -8.39 11.13
CA SER A 358 12.83 -8.13 9.74
C SER A 358 13.82 -6.98 9.67
N ARG A 359 15.01 -7.24 9.12
CA ARG A 359 16.01 -6.23 8.83
C ARG A 359 15.75 -5.62 7.46
N ILE A 360 15.53 -4.31 7.45
CA ILE A 360 15.22 -3.53 6.25
C ILE A 360 16.50 -2.90 5.66
N ASN A 361 17.47 -2.57 6.54
CA ASN A 361 18.75 -2.04 6.10
C ASN A 361 19.45 -3.00 5.13
N GLY A 362 19.91 -2.49 3.98
CA GLY A 362 20.51 -3.27 2.90
C GLY A 362 19.52 -4.08 2.06
N LYS A 363 18.19 -3.98 2.32
CA LYS A 363 17.14 -4.70 1.57
C LYS A 363 16.20 -3.77 0.80
N VAL A 364 16.47 -2.46 0.78
CA VAL A 364 15.71 -1.49 -0.04
C VAL A 364 15.86 -1.85 -1.52
N GLY A 365 14.74 -1.96 -2.22
CA GLY A 365 14.64 -2.48 -3.59
C GLY A 365 14.26 -3.95 -3.69
N SER A 366 14.17 -4.68 -2.57
CA SER A 366 13.60 -6.02 -2.55
C SER A 366 12.06 -5.98 -2.49
N LYS A 367 11.42 -7.15 -2.67
CA LYS A 367 9.97 -7.28 -2.65
C LYS A 367 9.36 -6.66 -1.38
N GLY A 368 8.43 -5.72 -1.55
CA GLY A 368 7.70 -5.06 -0.45
C GLY A 368 8.47 -3.95 0.27
N ILE A 369 9.69 -3.59 -0.18
CA ILE A 369 10.51 -2.51 0.35
C ILE A 369 11.03 -1.67 -0.81
N VAL A 370 10.31 -0.58 -1.14
CA VAL A 370 10.56 0.19 -2.37
C VAL A 370 11.11 1.57 -2.03
N ALA A 371 12.24 1.96 -2.62
CA ALA A 371 12.68 3.34 -2.56
C ALA A 371 11.74 4.23 -3.39
N VAL A 372 11.28 5.36 -2.84
CA VAL A 372 10.40 6.31 -3.56
C VAL A 372 11.03 6.76 -4.86
N ARG A 373 12.36 6.99 -4.90
CA ARG A 373 13.11 7.37 -6.10
C ARG A 373 13.03 6.36 -7.25
N ASN A 374 12.75 5.11 -6.95
CA ASN A 374 12.65 4.02 -7.93
C ASN A 374 11.19 3.65 -8.25
N HIS A 375 10.23 4.28 -7.61
CA HIS A 375 8.83 3.94 -7.80
C HIS A 375 8.26 4.67 -9.04
N PRO A 376 7.77 3.94 -10.08
CA PRO A 376 7.42 4.51 -11.39
C PRO A 376 6.26 5.51 -11.36
N TRP A 377 5.52 5.59 -10.26
CA TRP A 377 4.41 6.54 -10.13
C TRP A 377 4.85 7.90 -9.58
N TYR A 378 6.03 7.99 -8.97
CA TYR A 378 6.59 9.23 -8.45
C TYR A 378 7.63 9.86 -9.40
N PHE A 379 8.31 9.03 -10.21
CA PHE A 379 9.37 9.43 -11.14
C PHE A 379 9.24 8.75 -12.51
#